data_808d54de021f8c3998c89d3d6992fb14
#
_entry.id   808d54de021f8c3998c89d3d6992fb14
#
_cell.length_a   1.000
_cell.length_b   1.000
_cell.length_c   1.000
_cell.angle_alpha   90.00
_cell.angle_beta   90.00
_cell.angle_gamma   90.00
#
_symmetry.space_group_name_H-M   'P 1'
#
loop_
_entity.id
_entity.type
_entity.pdbx_description
1 polymer ?
#
loop_
_entity_poly.entity_id
_entity_poly.type
_entity_poly.pdbx_seq_one_letter_code
_entity_poly.pdbx_strand_id
1 'polypeptide(L)'
;MVDAPLRIECYDMSHLQGTDYVGSMVVMEDGLLKKSDYRRFRINSFDGNDDYAAMKEVISRRLSAYLKESNEIGAEGNKKFAYPPQLLLVDGGKGQLSVAEKTVAEFGLSEQIFVASLAKQFEEVFVSGKRDPVVIPRNSEALYMLQRLRDESHRFAVEYHRKLRAKRMTESILDGISGLGEKRKSRLIDEVG
;
A
#
# COMPACT_ATOMS: atom_id res chain seq x y z
N MET A 1 28.77 7.14 -2.09
CA MET A 1 28.20 5.83 -1.67
C MET A 1 26.75 6.13 -1.36
N VAL A 2 25.84 5.52 -2.06
CA VAL A 2 24.42 5.71 -1.75
C VAL A 2 24.15 4.80 -0.56
N ASP A 3 23.77 5.38 0.57
CA ASP A 3 23.44 4.61 1.76
C ASP A 3 22.22 3.72 1.52
N ALA A 4 22.16 2.57 2.18
CA ALA A 4 21.00 1.69 2.09
C ALA A 4 19.76 2.43 2.61
N PRO A 5 18.60 2.27 1.96
CA PRO A 5 17.39 2.94 2.41
C PRO A 5 16.96 2.41 3.78
N LEU A 6 16.89 3.29 4.76
CA LEU A 6 16.48 2.94 6.13
C LEU A 6 14.97 2.67 6.20
N ARG A 7 14.18 3.41 5.40
CA ARG A 7 12.72 3.25 5.34
C ARG A 7 12.27 2.94 3.92
N ILE A 8 11.61 1.81 3.78
CA ILE A 8 11.01 1.34 2.51
C ILE A 8 9.52 1.20 2.71
N GLU A 9 8.73 1.77 1.82
CA GLU A 9 7.28 1.56 1.76
C GLU A 9 6.94 0.77 0.51
N CYS A 10 6.21 -0.35 0.65
CA CYS A 10 5.76 -1.17 -0.47
C CYS A 10 4.25 -1.09 -0.63
N TYR A 11 3.81 -0.91 -1.87
CA TYR A 11 2.41 -0.72 -2.25
C TYR A 11 1.93 -1.85 -3.14
N ASP A 12 0.78 -2.41 -2.79
CA ASP A 12 0.04 -3.38 -3.59
C ASP A 12 -1.39 -2.88 -3.79
N MET A 13 -1.86 -2.92 -5.04
CA MET A 13 -3.24 -2.62 -5.38
C MET A 13 -4.01 -3.93 -5.53
N SER A 14 -5.11 -4.05 -4.82
CA SER A 14 -5.91 -5.26 -4.84
C SER A 14 -7.39 -4.95 -4.98
N HIS A 15 -8.06 -5.75 -5.79
CA HIS A 15 -9.47 -5.62 -6.13
C HIS A 15 -10.29 -6.72 -5.44
N LEU A 16 -11.32 -6.32 -4.71
CA LEU A 16 -12.32 -7.26 -4.19
C LEU A 16 -13.45 -7.38 -5.21
N GLN A 17 -13.78 -8.59 -5.62
CA GLN A 17 -14.83 -8.86 -6.60
C GLN A 17 -16.07 -8.00 -6.34
N GLY A 18 -16.29 -7.04 -7.21
CA GLY A 18 -17.52 -6.31 -7.38
C GLY A 18 -17.59 -4.87 -6.88
N THR A 19 -16.84 -4.42 -5.86
CA THR A 19 -17.12 -3.07 -5.30
C THR A 19 -15.99 -2.36 -4.57
N ASP A 20 -14.99 -3.04 -4.02
CA ASP A 20 -14.00 -2.36 -3.19
C ASP A 20 -12.59 -2.50 -3.78
N TYR A 21 -12.02 -1.37 -4.14
CA TYR A 21 -10.63 -1.24 -4.50
C TYR A 21 -9.83 -0.80 -3.27
N VAL A 22 -8.77 -1.53 -2.95
CA VAL A 22 -7.96 -1.26 -1.75
C VAL A 22 -6.49 -1.23 -2.11
N GLY A 23 -5.83 -0.13 -1.78
CA GLY A 23 -4.39 -0.06 -1.74
C GLY A 23 -3.87 -0.48 -0.37
N SER A 24 -2.89 -1.34 -0.31
CA SER A 24 -2.17 -1.69 0.91
C SER A 24 -0.77 -1.09 0.88
N MET A 25 -0.33 -0.58 2.03
CA MET A 25 1.02 -0.07 2.25
C MET A 25 1.62 -0.83 3.43
N VAL A 26 2.75 -1.46 3.20
CA VAL A 26 3.57 -2.05 4.26
C VAL A 26 4.88 -1.31 4.37
N VAL A 27 5.48 -1.33 5.55
CA VAL A 27 6.67 -0.56 5.87
C VAL A 27 7.76 -1.47 6.41
N MET A 28 8.96 -1.26 5.91
CA MET A 28 10.19 -1.80 6.47
C MET A 28 11.06 -0.63 6.93
N GLU A 29 11.60 -0.73 8.13
CA GLU A 29 12.50 0.26 8.72
C GLU A 29 13.68 -0.49 9.34
N ASP A 30 14.88 -0.08 9.01
CA ASP A 30 16.13 -0.74 9.45
C ASP A 30 16.16 -2.26 9.15
N GLY A 31 15.61 -2.67 7.99
CA GLY A 31 15.52 -4.08 7.58
C GLY A 31 14.43 -4.90 8.26
N LEU A 32 13.65 -4.29 9.16
CA LEU A 32 12.58 -4.96 9.91
C LEU A 32 11.19 -4.47 9.49
N LEU A 33 10.23 -5.38 9.45
CA LEU A 33 8.83 -5.05 9.15
C LEU A 33 8.20 -4.24 10.31
N LYS A 34 7.79 -3.01 10.02
CA LYS A 34 7.18 -2.09 11.00
C LYS A 34 5.66 -2.10 10.88
N LYS A 35 5.03 -3.12 11.44
CA LYS A 35 3.58 -3.36 11.31
C LYS A 35 2.70 -2.23 11.85
N SER A 36 3.18 -1.44 12.82
CA SER A 36 2.46 -0.26 13.35
C SER A 36 2.18 0.80 12.28
N ASP A 37 3.03 0.85 11.25
CA ASP A 37 2.97 1.84 10.20
C ASP A 37 2.23 1.35 8.94
N TYR A 38 1.76 0.09 8.92
CA TYR A 38 0.96 -0.45 7.81
C TYR A 38 -0.36 0.31 7.66
N ARG A 39 -0.78 0.54 6.41
CA ARG A 39 -2.03 1.23 6.09
C ARG A 39 -2.79 0.55 4.97
N ARG A 40 -4.10 0.70 5.05
CA ARG A 40 -5.04 0.35 3.98
C ARG A 40 -5.74 1.61 3.52
N PHE A 41 -5.79 1.79 2.22
CA PHE A 41 -6.43 2.92 1.58
C PHE A 41 -7.63 2.40 0.80
N ARG A 42 -8.83 2.68 1.30
CA ARG A 42 -10.03 2.43 0.51
C ARG A 42 -10.10 3.47 -0.59
N ILE A 43 -10.30 3.02 -1.82
CA ILE A 43 -10.36 3.88 -3.00
C ILE A 43 -11.82 4.10 -3.32
N ASN A 44 -12.22 5.36 -3.45
CA ASN A 44 -13.60 5.76 -3.66
C ASN A 44 -13.75 6.72 -4.86
N SER A 45 -12.66 7.05 -5.54
CA SER A 45 -12.64 8.14 -6.52
C SER A 45 -13.14 7.77 -7.91
N PHE A 46 -13.34 6.48 -8.19
CA PHE A 46 -13.81 6.02 -9.50
C PHE A 46 -14.49 4.66 -9.43
N ASP A 47 -15.45 4.46 -10.35
CA ASP A 47 -16.07 3.18 -10.61
C ASP A 47 -15.32 2.49 -11.75
N GLY A 48 -14.58 1.42 -11.47
CA GLY A 48 -13.87 0.66 -12.49
C GLY A 48 -12.58 -0.02 -12.01
N ASN A 49 -11.96 -0.78 -12.91
CA ASN A 49 -10.72 -1.50 -12.67
C ASN A 49 -9.54 -0.71 -13.26
N ASP A 50 -9.15 0.39 -12.63
CA ASP A 50 -7.98 1.17 -13.03
C ASP A 50 -6.92 1.15 -11.92
N ASP A 51 -6.02 0.16 -12.00
CA ASP A 51 -4.91 0.00 -11.07
C ASP A 51 -3.99 1.23 -11.03
N TYR A 52 -3.87 1.94 -12.15
CA TYR A 52 -3.02 3.13 -12.23
C TYR A 52 -3.62 4.32 -11.51
N ALA A 53 -4.92 4.58 -11.70
CA ALA A 53 -5.63 5.62 -10.98
C ALA A 53 -5.67 5.32 -9.48
N ALA A 54 -5.90 4.06 -9.10
CA ALA A 54 -5.86 3.61 -7.72
C ALA A 54 -4.50 3.85 -7.06
N MET A 55 -3.43 3.48 -7.74
CA MET A 55 -2.06 3.69 -7.24
C MET A 55 -1.73 5.17 -7.09
N LYS A 56 -2.09 5.99 -8.09
CA LYS A 56 -1.94 7.45 -8.01
C LYS A 56 -2.65 8.03 -6.79
N GLU A 57 -3.90 7.64 -6.55
CA GLU A 57 -4.68 8.11 -5.38
C GLU A 57 -3.99 7.74 -4.06
N VAL A 58 -3.58 6.47 -3.91
CA VAL A 58 -2.95 5.98 -2.68
C VAL A 58 -1.65 6.71 -2.39
N ILE A 59 -0.76 6.82 -3.37
CA ILE A 59 0.51 7.51 -3.22
C ILE A 59 0.28 9.00 -2.93
N SER A 60 -0.65 9.66 -3.65
CA SER A 60 -0.98 11.07 -3.42
C SER A 60 -1.49 11.32 -2.01
N ARG A 61 -2.38 10.47 -1.48
CA ARG A 61 -2.88 10.57 -0.10
C ARG A 61 -1.77 10.39 0.93
N ARG A 62 -0.84 9.47 0.69
CA ARG A 62 0.31 9.25 1.56
C ARG A 62 1.25 10.44 1.57
N LEU A 63 1.60 10.97 0.39
CA LEU A 63 2.51 12.11 0.26
C LEU A 63 1.88 13.41 0.78
N SER A 64 0.58 13.62 0.56
CA SER A 64 -0.16 14.74 1.17
C SER A 64 -0.13 14.68 2.68
N ALA A 65 -0.31 13.50 3.27
CA ALA A 65 -0.23 13.32 4.72
C ALA A 65 1.20 13.61 5.24
N TYR A 66 2.23 13.17 4.51
CA TYR A 66 3.62 13.47 4.84
C TYR A 66 3.89 14.99 4.85
N LEU A 67 3.53 15.71 3.79
CA LEU A 67 3.76 17.14 3.71
C LEU A 67 2.99 17.91 4.80
N LYS A 68 1.79 17.46 5.14
CA LYS A 68 1.03 18.04 6.23
C LYS A 68 1.70 17.82 7.58
N GLU A 69 2.05 16.57 7.90
CA GLU A 69 2.65 16.21 9.19
C GLU A 69 4.08 16.76 9.35
N SER A 70 4.86 16.89 8.26
CA SER A 70 6.20 17.48 8.29
C SER A 70 6.18 18.99 8.55
N ASN A 71 5.15 19.70 8.10
CA ASN A 71 4.99 21.14 8.31
C ASN A 71 4.48 21.48 9.74
N GLU A 72 3.90 20.51 10.44
CA GLU A 72 3.42 20.67 11.82
C GLU A 72 4.50 20.33 12.86
N ILE A 73 5.75 20.72 12.63
CA ILE A 73 6.89 20.49 13.53
C ILE A 73 6.61 21.19 14.86
N GLY A 74 6.40 20.42 15.93
CA GLY A 74 6.17 20.92 17.28
C GLY A 74 4.83 20.53 17.92
N ALA A 75 3.87 19.99 17.19
CA ALA A 75 2.66 19.45 17.79
C ALA A 75 2.92 18.05 18.39
N GLU A 76 2.61 17.86 19.66
CA GLU A 76 2.61 16.55 20.32
C GLU A 76 1.56 15.64 19.64
N GLY A 77 2.00 14.54 19.02
CA GLY A 77 1.13 13.57 18.38
C GLY A 77 1.92 12.41 17.76
N ASN A 78 1.26 11.27 17.61
CA ASN A 78 1.85 10.09 16.96
C ASN A 78 1.89 10.30 15.43
N LYS A 79 2.91 11.00 14.95
CA LYS A 79 3.09 11.39 13.55
C LYS A 79 3.61 10.20 12.73
N LYS A 80 2.70 9.36 12.26
CA LYS A 80 3.03 8.12 11.54
C LYS A 80 3.54 8.36 10.11
N PHE A 81 3.24 9.52 9.54
CA PHE A 81 3.60 9.89 8.18
C PHE A 81 4.65 11.01 8.10
N ALA A 82 5.20 11.46 9.23
CA ALA A 82 6.16 12.57 9.27
C ALA A 82 7.51 12.29 8.58
N TYR A 83 7.78 11.02 8.26
CA TYR A 83 9.01 10.62 7.57
C TYR A 83 8.68 10.13 6.16
N PRO A 84 9.38 10.65 5.11
CA PRO A 84 9.24 10.12 3.76
C PRO A 84 9.92 8.76 3.68
N PRO A 85 9.43 7.83 2.83
CA PRO A 85 10.23 6.67 2.48
C PRO A 85 11.45 7.12 1.67
N GLN A 86 12.60 6.51 1.89
CA GLN A 86 13.75 6.67 1.00
C GLN A 86 13.58 5.82 -0.26
N LEU A 87 12.86 4.71 -0.14
CA LEU A 87 12.47 3.86 -1.27
C LEU A 87 10.95 3.62 -1.24
N LEU A 88 10.29 3.96 -2.34
CA LEU A 88 8.91 3.60 -2.63
C LEU A 88 8.93 2.43 -3.62
N LEU A 89 8.51 1.27 -3.17
CA LEU A 89 8.41 0.05 -3.97
C LEU A 89 6.95 -0.19 -4.37
N VAL A 90 6.70 -0.48 -5.64
CA VAL A 90 5.37 -0.87 -6.11
C VAL A 90 5.39 -2.32 -6.60
N ASP A 91 4.36 -3.09 -6.22
CA ASP A 91 4.13 -4.43 -6.78
C ASP A 91 3.55 -4.28 -8.18
N GLY A 92 4.40 -4.50 -9.19
CA GLY A 92 3.99 -4.34 -10.57
C GLY A 92 5.14 -4.10 -11.54
N GLY A 93 4.77 -3.81 -12.79
CA GLY A 93 5.73 -3.58 -13.86
C GLY A 93 5.99 -2.09 -14.13
N LYS A 94 6.51 -1.80 -15.33
CA LYS A 94 6.88 -0.45 -15.78
C LYS A 94 5.72 0.56 -15.73
N GLY A 95 4.47 0.10 -15.96
CA GLY A 95 3.30 0.98 -15.92
C GLY A 95 3.08 1.55 -14.52
N GLN A 96 3.09 0.68 -13.50
CA GLN A 96 2.94 1.07 -12.10
C GLN A 96 4.13 1.95 -11.65
N LEU A 97 5.35 1.61 -12.07
CA LEU A 97 6.53 2.45 -11.82
C LEU A 97 6.32 3.87 -12.36
N SER A 98 5.90 4.00 -13.63
CA SER A 98 5.71 5.32 -14.25
C SER A 98 4.65 6.17 -13.54
N VAL A 99 3.57 5.55 -13.05
CA VAL A 99 2.55 6.26 -12.25
C VAL A 99 3.12 6.74 -10.93
N ALA A 100 3.85 5.87 -10.23
CA ALA A 100 4.45 6.23 -8.95
C ALA A 100 5.48 7.35 -9.09
N GLU A 101 6.36 7.29 -10.11
CA GLU A 101 7.34 8.33 -10.42
C GLU A 101 6.69 9.68 -10.69
N LYS A 102 5.69 9.71 -11.58
CA LYS A 102 4.95 10.93 -11.91
C LYS A 102 4.28 11.52 -10.66
N THR A 103 3.69 10.67 -9.83
CA THR A 103 3.04 11.12 -8.61
C THR A 103 4.05 11.72 -7.63
N VAL A 104 5.20 11.07 -7.40
CA VAL A 104 6.27 11.62 -6.56
C VAL A 104 6.78 12.96 -7.09
N ALA A 105 6.93 13.09 -8.42
CA ALA A 105 7.34 14.33 -9.08
C ALA A 105 6.30 15.45 -8.94
N GLU A 106 5.00 15.15 -9.05
CA GLU A 106 3.90 16.11 -8.83
C GLU A 106 3.96 16.72 -7.41
N PHE A 107 4.47 15.99 -6.44
CA PHE A 107 4.67 16.47 -5.06
C PHE A 107 6.03 17.12 -4.81
N GLY A 108 6.91 17.22 -5.82
CA GLY A 108 8.24 17.81 -5.69
C GLY A 108 9.22 16.99 -4.83
N LEU A 109 9.02 15.68 -4.74
CA LEU A 109 9.77 14.81 -3.83
C LEU A 109 10.74 13.86 -4.55
N SER A 110 11.00 14.05 -5.85
CA SER A 110 11.85 13.17 -6.66
C SER A 110 13.30 13.07 -6.17
N GLU A 111 13.81 14.12 -5.51
CA GLU A 111 15.17 14.11 -4.94
C GLU A 111 15.25 13.39 -3.58
N GLN A 112 14.10 13.16 -2.94
CA GLN A 112 14.04 12.56 -1.59
C GLN A 112 13.58 11.11 -1.62
N ILE A 113 12.72 10.75 -2.60
CA ILE A 113 12.09 9.45 -2.69
C ILE A 113 12.54 8.75 -3.96
N PHE A 114 13.30 7.67 -3.80
CA PHE A 114 13.61 6.79 -4.91
C PHE A 114 12.43 5.86 -5.18
N VAL A 115 12.08 5.65 -6.47
CA VAL A 115 10.95 4.80 -6.84
C VAL A 115 11.45 3.57 -7.58
N ALA A 116 10.96 2.39 -7.19
CA ALA A 116 11.23 1.14 -7.88
C ALA A 116 9.95 0.30 -7.98
N SER A 117 9.93 -0.64 -8.92
CA SER A 117 8.89 -1.66 -8.99
C SER A 117 9.50 -3.06 -9.06
N LEU A 118 8.76 -4.04 -8.54
CA LEU A 118 9.14 -5.46 -8.59
C LEU A 118 8.04 -6.23 -9.32
N ALA A 119 8.36 -6.70 -10.53
CA ALA A 119 7.43 -7.49 -11.34
C ALA A 119 7.49 -8.98 -10.95
N LYS A 120 6.31 -9.59 -10.72
CA LYS A 120 6.16 -10.96 -10.20
C LYS A 120 6.74 -12.04 -11.12
N GLN A 121 6.56 -11.90 -12.42
CA GLN A 121 6.79 -13.00 -13.34
C GLN A 121 8.26 -13.43 -13.44
N PHE A 122 9.20 -12.47 -13.42
CA PHE A 122 10.63 -12.74 -13.58
C PHE A 122 11.48 -12.16 -12.43
N GLU A 123 10.86 -11.66 -11.38
CA GLU A 123 11.53 -10.96 -10.27
C GLU A 123 12.36 -9.76 -10.78
N GLU A 124 11.84 -9.10 -11.82
CA GLU A 124 12.51 -7.96 -12.43
C GLU A 124 12.29 -6.69 -11.62
N VAL A 125 13.39 -6.03 -11.28
CA VAL A 125 13.36 -4.74 -10.60
C VAL A 125 13.53 -3.63 -11.62
N PHE A 126 12.50 -2.79 -11.77
CA PHE A 126 12.59 -1.59 -12.58
C PHE A 126 12.80 -0.38 -11.67
N VAL A 127 13.65 0.54 -12.12
CA VAL A 127 13.98 1.76 -11.38
C VAL A 127 13.86 2.98 -12.26
N SER A 128 13.65 4.14 -11.64
CA SER A 128 13.57 5.43 -12.32
C SER A 128 14.71 5.67 -13.28
N GLY A 129 14.40 6.18 -14.47
CA GLY A 129 15.39 6.57 -15.48
C GLY A 129 16.07 5.42 -16.23
N LYS A 130 15.73 4.15 -15.94
CA LYS A 130 16.25 2.99 -16.68
C LYS A 130 15.20 2.33 -17.54
N ARG A 131 15.54 2.09 -18.81
CA ARG A 131 14.66 1.38 -19.74
C ARG A 131 14.56 -0.10 -19.43
N ASP A 132 15.68 -0.71 -19.06
CA ASP A 132 15.79 -2.15 -18.80
C ASP A 132 15.80 -2.44 -17.30
N PRO A 133 15.33 -3.61 -16.88
CA PRO A 133 15.32 -3.99 -15.47
C PRO A 133 16.76 -4.04 -14.93
N VAL A 134 16.89 -3.70 -13.67
CA VAL A 134 18.16 -3.88 -12.94
C VAL A 134 18.30 -5.35 -12.60
N VAL A 135 19.40 -5.93 -13.07
CA VAL A 135 19.74 -7.32 -12.73
C VAL A 135 20.30 -7.36 -11.31
N ILE A 136 19.49 -7.87 -10.38
CA ILE A 136 19.93 -8.14 -9.01
C ILE A 136 20.21 -9.65 -8.91
N PRO A 137 21.39 -10.08 -8.41
CA PRO A 137 21.66 -11.50 -8.25
C PRO A 137 20.58 -12.20 -7.41
N ARG A 138 20.10 -13.35 -7.88
CA ARG A 138 19.00 -14.09 -7.23
C ARG A 138 19.30 -14.52 -5.79
N ASN A 139 20.56 -14.65 -5.44
CA ASN A 139 21.04 -15.02 -4.11
C ASN A 139 21.45 -13.81 -3.26
N SER A 140 21.08 -12.59 -3.66
CA SER A 140 21.44 -11.39 -2.90
C SER A 140 20.40 -11.10 -1.80
N GLU A 141 20.89 -10.66 -0.65
CA GLU A 141 20.05 -10.20 0.47
C GLU A 141 19.12 -9.05 0.05
N ALA A 142 19.59 -8.18 -0.86
CA ALA A 142 18.79 -7.07 -1.36
C ALA A 142 17.54 -7.56 -2.10
N LEU A 143 17.67 -8.54 -3.02
CA LEU A 143 16.52 -9.10 -3.71
C LEU A 143 15.58 -9.81 -2.74
N TYR A 144 16.14 -10.61 -1.83
CA TYR A 144 15.36 -11.31 -0.80
C TYR A 144 14.54 -10.33 0.05
N MET A 145 15.15 -9.21 0.43
CA MET A 145 14.46 -8.16 1.20
C MET A 145 13.30 -7.54 0.43
N LEU A 146 13.48 -7.22 -0.86
CA LEU A 146 12.43 -6.67 -1.72
C LEU A 146 11.28 -7.68 -1.92
N GLN A 147 11.60 -8.94 -2.16
CA GLN A 147 10.61 -10.03 -2.29
C GLN A 147 9.82 -10.18 -1.00
N ARG A 148 10.49 -10.23 0.15
CA ARG A 148 9.84 -10.33 1.46
C ARG A 148 8.87 -9.18 1.70
N LEU A 149 9.25 -7.97 1.32
CA LEU A 149 8.41 -6.78 1.49
C LEU A 149 7.18 -6.82 0.57
N ARG A 150 7.38 -7.21 -0.71
CA ARG A 150 6.28 -7.44 -1.66
C ARG A 150 5.31 -8.51 -1.16
N ASP A 151 5.83 -9.66 -0.75
CA ASP A 151 5.01 -10.78 -0.29
C ASP A 151 4.21 -10.41 0.97
N GLU A 152 4.79 -9.60 1.84
CA GLU A 152 4.10 -9.08 3.02
C GLU A 152 3.01 -8.07 2.63
N SER A 153 3.25 -7.22 1.62
CA SER A 153 2.24 -6.30 1.09
C SER A 153 1.04 -7.08 0.54
N HIS A 154 1.30 -8.08 -0.27
CA HIS A 154 0.27 -8.98 -0.81
C HIS A 154 -0.48 -9.74 0.30
N ARG A 155 0.23 -10.32 1.27
CA ARG A 155 -0.37 -11.00 2.43
C ARG A 155 -1.31 -10.06 3.20
N PHE A 156 -0.88 -8.83 3.43
CA PHE A 156 -1.63 -7.82 4.16
C PHE A 156 -2.91 -7.40 3.41
N ALA A 157 -2.85 -7.30 2.08
CA ALA A 157 -4.01 -7.06 1.23
C ALA A 157 -5.01 -8.23 1.29
N VAL A 158 -4.53 -9.47 1.11
CA VAL A 158 -5.38 -10.69 1.13
C VAL A 158 -6.07 -10.87 2.49
N GLU A 159 -5.39 -10.58 3.59
CA GLU A 159 -6.00 -10.65 4.93
C GLU A 159 -7.20 -9.71 5.06
N TYR A 160 -7.08 -8.50 4.51
CA TYR A 160 -8.18 -7.54 4.52
C TYR A 160 -9.37 -8.00 3.68
N HIS A 161 -9.10 -8.55 2.49
CA HIS A 161 -10.14 -9.11 1.65
C HIS A 161 -10.92 -10.24 2.33
N ARG A 162 -10.21 -11.10 3.08
CA ARG A 162 -10.84 -12.16 3.88
C ARG A 162 -11.76 -11.58 4.96
N LYS A 163 -11.31 -10.54 5.68
CA LYS A 163 -12.11 -9.87 6.70
C LYS A 163 -13.36 -9.20 6.11
N LEU A 164 -13.23 -8.49 4.99
CA LEU A 164 -14.38 -7.87 4.32
C LEU A 164 -15.38 -8.91 3.81
N ARG A 165 -14.89 -10.03 3.26
CA ARG A 165 -15.76 -11.12 2.80
C ARG A 165 -16.51 -11.77 3.97
N ALA A 166 -15.85 -12.05 5.07
CA ALA A 166 -16.45 -12.59 6.28
C ALA A 166 -17.54 -11.65 6.82
N LYS A 167 -17.24 -10.34 6.90
CA LYS A 167 -18.20 -9.32 7.32
C LYS A 167 -19.46 -9.31 6.43
N ARG A 168 -19.28 -9.27 5.11
CA ARG A 168 -20.42 -9.30 4.16
C ARG A 168 -21.24 -10.58 4.27
N MET A 169 -20.60 -11.72 4.48
CA MET A 169 -21.29 -13.00 4.66
C MET A 169 -22.14 -12.97 5.94
N THR A 170 -21.62 -12.44 7.04
CA THR A 170 -22.35 -12.26 8.29
C THR A 170 -23.53 -11.29 8.11
N GLU A 171 -23.31 -10.15 7.45
CA GLU A 171 -24.38 -9.19 7.13
C GLU A 171 -25.50 -9.84 6.30
N SER A 172 -25.14 -10.58 5.25
CA SER A 172 -26.11 -11.27 4.40
C SER A 172 -26.93 -12.34 5.14
N ILE A 173 -26.31 -13.07 6.07
CA ILE A 173 -27.03 -14.05 6.93
C ILE A 173 -28.01 -13.32 7.84
N LEU A 174 -27.60 -12.20 8.44
CA LEU A 174 -28.44 -11.42 9.34
C LEU A 174 -29.57 -10.71 8.61
N ASP A 175 -29.42 -10.37 7.33
CA ASP A 175 -30.48 -9.80 6.48
C ASP A 175 -31.64 -10.77 6.25
N GLY A 176 -31.41 -12.06 6.30
CA GLY A 176 -32.43 -13.10 6.20
C GLY A 176 -33.28 -13.28 7.47
N ILE A 177 -32.92 -12.64 8.59
CA ILE A 177 -33.66 -12.82 9.87
C ILE A 177 -34.76 -11.79 10.00
N SER A 178 -36.01 -12.26 9.92
CA SER A 178 -37.20 -11.42 10.11
C SER A 178 -37.22 -10.77 11.50
N GLY A 179 -37.42 -9.44 11.56
CA GLY A 179 -37.50 -8.68 12.83
C GLY A 179 -36.15 -8.19 13.37
N LEU A 180 -35.04 -8.48 12.69
CA LEU A 180 -33.73 -7.96 13.04
C LEU A 180 -33.44 -6.65 12.29
N GLY A 181 -33.79 -5.51 12.91
CA GLY A 181 -33.50 -4.19 12.32
C GLY A 181 -32.03 -3.78 12.37
N GLU A 182 -31.63 -2.82 11.53
CA GLU A 182 -30.22 -2.37 11.33
C GLU A 182 -29.43 -2.11 12.62
N LYS A 183 -30.05 -1.47 13.62
CA LYS A 183 -29.38 -1.19 14.91
C LYS A 183 -29.00 -2.46 15.68
N ARG A 184 -29.86 -3.52 15.61
CA ARG A 184 -29.58 -4.79 16.26
C ARG A 184 -28.56 -5.61 15.50
N LYS A 185 -28.58 -5.54 14.16
CA LYS A 185 -27.56 -6.16 13.29
C LYS A 185 -26.17 -5.59 13.58
N SER A 186 -26.04 -4.24 13.58
CA SER A 186 -24.75 -3.57 13.86
C SER A 186 -24.19 -3.99 15.22
N ARG A 187 -25.04 -4.02 16.26
CA ARG A 187 -24.62 -4.43 17.60
C ARG A 187 -24.18 -5.89 17.67
N LEU A 188 -24.87 -6.80 16.97
CA LEU A 188 -24.49 -8.21 16.88
C LEU A 188 -23.15 -8.40 16.17
N ILE A 189 -22.90 -7.66 15.08
CA ILE A 189 -21.64 -7.70 14.33
C ILE A 189 -20.47 -7.17 15.20
N ASP A 190 -20.71 -6.12 15.99
CA ASP A 190 -19.68 -5.54 16.86
C ASP A 190 -19.36 -6.42 18.09
N GLU A 191 -20.31 -7.25 18.57
CA GLU A 191 -20.11 -8.13 19.73
C GLU A 191 -19.54 -9.52 19.35
N VAL A 192 -19.76 -10.00 18.12
CA VAL A 192 -19.41 -11.38 17.71
C VAL A 192 -18.32 -11.41 16.62
N GLY A 193 -18.05 -10.30 15.95
CA GLY A 193 -17.03 -10.17 14.88
C GLY A 193 -15.75 -9.63 15.43
#